data_e2f5684231b57c5fa4cd6d704e2e3f80
#
_entry.id   e2f5684231b57c5fa4cd6d704e2e3f80
#
_cell.length_a   1.000
_cell.length_b   1.000
_cell.length_c   1.000
_cell.angle_alpha   90.00
_cell.angle_beta   90.00
_cell.angle_gamma   90.00
#
_symmetry.space_group_name_H-M   'P 1'
#
loop_
_entity.id
_entity.type
_entity.pdbx_description
1 polymer ?
#
loop_
_entity_poly.entity_id
_entity_poly.type
_entity_poly.pdbx_seq_one_letter_code
_entity_poly.pdbx_strand_id
1 'polypeptide(L)'
;SKITVTYKGDKAFAGGRLSKADFVVEVTENNGRKVEINDYKCAAFDGDYRLKEGNNEIVFSYGENTASVEVEAVNPMYLGLYAPTYEYKAANKDKSVSKVDKIENGNLSYAEALDNVAFTGDSQIAALISYNLLEQSNVEALVGASADYMEEKFSLIVAKATGKDAIVVHYGINSLSASAEERERRINQYTELLSRLKAEVPDTRIIVSGVFPVSDTIYNN
;
A
#
# COMPACT_ATOMS: atom_id res chain seq x y z
N SER A 1 4.90 -6.17 -41.52
CA SER A 1 4.10 -6.30 -40.29
C SER A 1 4.39 -5.15 -39.31
N LYS A 2 3.40 -4.71 -38.58
CA LYS A 2 3.52 -3.63 -37.59
C LYS A 2 3.13 -4.20 -36.22
N ILE A 3 3.91 -3.94 -35.18
CA ILE A 3 3.59 -4.27 -33.80
C ILE A 3 2.88 -3.10 -33.13
N THR A 4 1.89 -3.38 -32.30
CA THR A 4 1.17 -2.40 -31.47
C THR A 4 1.06 -2.96 -30.06
N VAL A 5 1.27 -2.10 -29.05
CA VAL A 5 1.18 -2.48 -27.64
C VAL A 5 0.18 -1.57 -26.93
N THR A 6 -0.67 -2.18 -26.12
CA THR A 6 -1.63 -1.48 -25.27
C THR A 6 -1.45 -1.90 -23.83
N TYR A 7 -1.30 -0.95 -22.92
CA TYR A 7 -1.33 -1.19 -21.48
C TYR A 7 -2.77 -1.24 -20.99
N LYS A 8 -3.14 -2.31 -20.28
CA LYS A 8 -4.48 -2.55 -19.71
C LYS A 8 -4.45 -2.73 -18.19
N GLY A 9 -3.27 -2.62 -17.61
CA GLY A 9 -3.11 -2.72 -16.16
C GLY A 9 -3.76 -1.55 -15.43
N ASP A 10 -3.99 -1.75 -14.14
CA ASP A 10 -4.39 -0.69 -13.22
C ASP A 10 -3.26 0.35 -13.04
N LYS A 11 -3.49 1.32 -12.16
CA LYS A 11 -2.45 2.32 -11.81
C LYS A 11 -1.17 1.63 -11.38
N ALA A 12 -0.09 1.92 -12.09
CA ALA A 12 1.24 1.43 -11.76
C ALA A 12 1.89 2.27 -10.65
N PHE A 13 2.81 1.66 -9.90
CA PHE A 13 3.48 2.31 -8.77
C PHE A 13 4.98 2.33 -8.96
N ALA A 14 5.61 3.43 -8.56
CA ALA A 14 7.06 3.52 -8.51
C ALA A 14 7.64 2.43 -7.58
N GLY A 15 8.68 1.74 -8.04
CA GLY A 15 9.25 0.55 -7.38
C GLY A 15 8.50 -0.75 -7.70
N GLY A 16 7.33 -0.67 -8.34
CA GLY A 16 6.54 -1.83 -8.74
C GLY A 16 7.13 -2.58 -9.95
N ARG A 17 6.66 -3.81 -10.15
CA ARG A 17 6.95 -4.62 -11.34
C ARG A 17 5.74 -4.62 -12.24
N LEU A 18 5.99 -4.78 -13.54
CA LEU A 18 4.96 -4.99 -14.55
C LEU A 18 4.70 -6.48 -14.74
N SER A 19 3.46 -6.83 -15.02
CA SER A 19 3.05 -8.18 -15.39
C SER A 19 2.80 -8.25 -16.90
N LYS A 20 3.12 -9.40 -17.53
CA LYS A 20 2.74 -9.64 -18.93
C LYS A 20 1.23 -9.54 -19.15
N ALA A 21 0.44 -9.91 -18.15
CA ALA A 21 -1.02 -9.85 -18.19
C ALA A 21 -1.56 -8.41 -18.32
N ASP A 22 -0.76 -7.39 -17.97
CA ASP A 22 -1.15 -5.98 -18.05
C ASP A 22 -1.05 -5.42 -19.47
N PHE A 23 -0.57 -6.21 -20.44
CA PHE A 23 -0.34 -5.74 -21.80
C PHE A 23 -1.07 -6.62 -22.83
N VAL A 24 -1.54 -5.96 -23.89
CA VAL A 24 -1.96 -6.61 -25.11
C VAL A 24 -1.00 -6.21 -26.21
N VAL A 25 -0.37 -7.18 -26.83
CA VAL A 25 0.55 -7.02 -27.92
C VAL A 25 -0.04 -7.61 -29.19
N GLU A 26 -0.25 -6.79 -30.22
CA GLU A 26 -0.83 -7.18 -31.48
C GLU A 26 0.16 -6.99 -32.63
N VAL A 27 0.16 -7.92 -33.56
CA VAL A 27 0.86 -7.77 -34.85
C VAL A 27 -0.20 -7.58 -35.94
N THR A 28 -0.01 -6.53 -36.74
CA THR A 28 -0.81 -6.32 -37.94
C THR A 28 -0.06 -6.98 -39.12
N GLU A 29 -0.66 -8.00 -39.70
CA GLU A 29 -0.15 -8.69 -40.89
C GLU A 29 -0.29 -7.81 -42.15
N ASN A 30 0.40 -8.21 -43.26
CA ASN A 30 0.34 -7.46 -44.50
C ASN A 30 -1.06 -7.40 -45.14
N ASN A 31 -1.97 -8.32 -44.79
CA ASN A 31 -3.36 -8.33 -45.19
C ASN A 31 -4.28 -7.43 -44.31
N GLY A 32 -3.71 -6.73 -43.35
CA GLY A 32 -4.42 -5.86 -42.41
C GLY A 32 -5.05 -6.59 -41.21
N ARG A 33 -4.90 -7.91 -41.09
CA ARG A 33 -5.39 -8.67 -39.94
C ARG A 33 -4.53 -8.40 -38.73
N LYS A 34 -5.19 -8.17 -37.59
CA LYS A 34 -4.53 -8.05 -36.28
C LYS A 34 -4.60 -9.39 -35.54
N VAL A 35 -3.47 -9.79 -35.00
CA VAL A 35 -3.31 -11.03 -34.22
C VAL A 35 -2.61 -10.69 -32.92
N GLU A 36 -3.23 -11.04 -31.80
CA GLU A 36 -2.58 -10.96 -30.50
C GLU A 36 -1.50 -12.01 -30.38
N ILE A 37 -0.33 -11.60 -29.87
CA ILE A 37 0.84 -12.47 -29.73
C ILE A 37 1.32 -12.48 -28.26
N ASN A 38 1.86 -13.63 -27.85
CA ASN A 38 2.43 -13.82 -26.52
C ASN A 38 3.94 -14.12 -26.55
N ASP A 39 4.49 -14.36 -27.75
CA ASP A 39 5.91 -14.62 -27.99
C ASP A 39 6.61 -13.32 -28.42
N TYR A 40 6.86 -12.44 -27.49
CA TYR A 40 7.59 -11.20 -27.67
C TYR A 40 8.66 -11.02 -26.57
N LYS A 41 9.63 -10.16 -26.80
CA LYS A 41 10.65 -9.78 -25.81
C LYS A 41 10.34 -8.41 -25.22
N CYS A 42 10.51 -8.28 -23.91
CA CYS A 42 10.41 -7.01 -23.20
C CYS A 42 11.31 -7.06 -21.97
N ALA A 43 12.32 -6.20 -21.95
CA ALA A 43 13.30 -6.15 -20.88
C ALA A 43 12.68 -5.77 -19.51
N ALA A 44 11.51 -5.14 -19.51
CA ALA A 44 10.82 -4.79 -18.28
C ALA A 44 10.23 -6.00 -17.51
N PHE A 45 10.20 -7.19 -18.14
CA PHE A 45 9.80 -8.43 -17.46
C PHE A 45 11.00 -9.26 -17.02
N ASP A 46 12.21 -8.88 -17.42
CA ASP A 46 13.42 -9.60 -17.11
C ASP A 46 14.11 -8.99 -15.87
N GLY A 47 14.44 -9.84 -14.88
CA GLY A 47 15.28 -9.46 -13.75
C GLY A 47 14.66 -8.44 -12.79
N ASP A 48 15.48 -7.46 -12.42
CA ASP A 48 15.18 -6.49 -11.35
C ASP A 48 14.61 -5.16 -11.85
N TYR A 49 14.01 -5.13 -13.03
CA TYR A 49 13.38 -3.91 -13.54
C TYR A 49 12.31 -3.41 -12.57
N ARG A 50 12.37 -2.14 -12.25
CA ARG A 50 11.40 -1.44 -11.40
C ARG A 50 10.97 -0.15 -12.07
N LEU A 51 9.69 0.14 -12.01
CA LEU A 51 9.15 1.41 -12.48
C LEU A 51 9.72 2.58 -11.67
N LYS A 52 10.07 3.65 -12.36
CA LYS A 52 10.40 4.94 -11.74
C LYS A 52 9.11 5.76 -11.61
N GLU A 53 9.09 6.71 -10.68
CA GLU A 53 8.01 7.70 -10.60
C GLU A 53 7.91 8.51 -11.89
N GLY A 54 6.69 8.72 -12.39
CA GLY A 54 6.41 9.36 -13.67
C GLY A 54 6.29 8.38 -14.83
N ASN A 55 6.50 8.87 -16.05
CA ASN A 55 6.35 8.08 -17.28
C ASN A 55 7.53 7.13 -17.48
N ASN A 56 7.20 5.88 -17.70
CA ASN A 56 8.15 4.80 -18.03
C ASN A 56 7.86 4.31 -19.44
N GLU A 57 8.82 4.45 -20.33
CA GLU A 57 8.72 3.89 -21.68
C GLU A 57 9.06 2.39 -21.63
N ILE A 58 8.08 1.55 -21.97
CA ILE A 58 8.22 0.10 -21.99
C ILE A 58 8.30 -0.36 -23.44
N VAL A 59 9.43 -0.93 -23.81
CA VAL A 59 9.73 -1.33 -25.20
C VAL A 59 9.51 -2.83 -25.38
N PHE A 60 8.77 -3.17 -26.41
CA PHE A 60 8.46 -4.53 -26.85
C PHE A 60 9.12 -4.80 -28.21
N SER A 61 9.61 -6.01 -28.42
CA SER A 61 10.13 -6.44 -29.71
C SER A 61 9.60 -7.79 -30.15
N TYR A 62 9.29 -7.91 -31.44
CA TYR A 62 8.86 -9.14 -32.10
C TYR A 62 9.50 -9.22 -33.49
N GLY A 63 10.41 -10.17 -33.69
CA GLY A 63 11.27 -10.22 -34.87
C GLY A 63 12.11 -8.93 -34.95
N GLU A 64 12.05 -8.26 -36.08
CA GLU A 64 12.75 -6.98 -36.33
C GLU A 64 11.91 -5.75 -35.96
N ASN A 65 10.67 -5.95 -35.54
CA ASN A 65 9.77 -4.83 -35.20
C ASN A 65 9.83 -4.50 -33.73
N THR A 66 9.74 -3.20 -33.42
CA THR A 66 9.65 -2.69 -32.05
C THR A 66 8.44 -1.78 -31.90
N ALA A 67 7.86 -1.75 -30.71
CA ALA A 67 6.89 -0.75 -30.30
C ALA A 67 7.10 -0.42 -28.83
N SER A 68 6.72 0.79 -28.42
CA SER A 68 6.74 1.18 -27.01
C SER A 68 5.37 1.67 -26.55
N VAL A 69 5.16 1.60 -25.25
CA VAL A 69 4.01 2.18 -24.57
C VAL A 69 4.49 2.89 -23.30
N GLU A 70 3.91 4.04 -23.02
CA GLU A 70 4.19 4.74 -21.78
C GLU A 70 3.28 4.20 -20.66
N VAL A 71 3.89 3.90 -19.51
CA VAL A 71 3.22 3.53 -18.28
C VAL A 71 3.55 4.57 -17.22
N GLU A 72 2.55 5.34 -16.84
CA GLU A 72 2.69 6.29 -15.75
C GLU A 72 2.67 5.55 -14.41
N ALA A 73 3.77 5.64 -13.67
CA ALA A 73 3.86 5.10 -12.33
C ALA A 73 3.85 6.23 -11.31
N VAL A 74 2.95 6.12 -10.35
CA VAL A 74 2.78 7.12 -9.29
C VAL A 74 3.47 6.64 -8.03
N ASN A 75 3.96 7.59 -7.23
CA ASN A 75 4.54 7.25 -5.94
C ASN A 75 3.45 6.69 -5.03
N PRO A 76 3.58 5.46 -4.51
CA PRO A 76 2.57 4.86 -3.63
C PRO A 76 2.28 5.70 -2.39
N MET A 77 3.23 6.54 -1.95
CA MET A 77 3.00 7.48 -0.85
C MET A 77 1.96 8.56 -1.18
N TYR A 78 1.68 8.82 -2.48
CA TYR A 78 0.71 9.83 -2.88
C TYR A 78 -0.71 9.30 -3.14
N LEU A 79 -0.89 7.98 -3.26
CA LEU A 79 -2.15 7.42 -3.78
C LEU A 79 -3.23 7.09 -2.77
N GLY A 80 -2.91 6.79 -1.55
CA GLY A 80 -3.93 6.31 -0.61
C GLY A 80 -4.25 7.28 0.51
N LEU A 81 -3.31 8.11 0.85
CA LEU A 81 -3.37 8.93 2.07
C LEU A 81 -3.69 10.41 1.79
N TYR A 82 -3.67 10.86 0.54
CA TYR A 82 -3.66 12.29 0.23
C TYR A 82 -4.90 12.88 -0.44
N ALA A 83 -5.80 12.09 -1.03
CA ALA A 83 -6.99 12.67 -1.64
C ALA A 83 -7.95 13.30 -0.61
N PRO A 84 -8.23 12.68 0.56
CA PRO A 84 -8.98 13.35 1.64
C PRO A 84 -8.14 14.33 2.47
N THR A 85 -6.80 14.21 2.44
CA THR A 85 -5.90 15.01 3.29
C THR A 85 -5.49 16.34 2.68
N TYR A 86 -5.80 16.63 1.43
CA TYR A 86 -5.46 17.94 0.86
C TYR A 86 -6.24 19.05 1.55
N GLU A 87 -7.54 18.86 1.77
CA GLU A 87 -8.36 19.79 2.53
C GLU A 87 -8.00 19.78 4.04
N TYR A 88 -7.69 18.60 4.59
CA TYR A 88 -7.25 18.49 5.97
C TYR A 88 -5.89 19.13 6.21
N LYS A 89 -4.92 18.98 5.29
CA LYS A 89 -3.63 19.69 5.34
C LYS A 89 -3.78 21.20 5.26
N ALA A 90 -4.66 21.69 4.39
CA ALA A 90 -4.92 23.14 4.29
C ALA A 90 -5.53 23.69 5.58
N ALA A 91 -6.46 22.97 6.19
CA ALA A 91 -7.14 23.38 7.42
C ALA A 91 -6.26 23.23 8.70
N ASN A 92 -5.27 22.34 8.70
CA ASN A 92 -4.43 22.03 9.87
C ASN A 92 -2.93 22.23 9.63
N LYS A 93 -2.54 22.89 8.54
CA LYS A 93 -1.14 23.12 8.14
C LYS A 93 -0.30 23.68 9.28
N ASP A 94 -0.81 24.70 9.96
CA ASP A 94 -0.07 25.38 11.02
C ASP A 94 0.10 24.51 12.28
N LYS A 95 -0.88 23.65 12.58
CA LYS A 95 -0.82 22.74 13.74
C LYS A 95 0.15 21.58 13.51
N SER A 96 0.20 21.02 12.31
CA SER A 96 1.10 19.90 11.99
C SER A 96 2.56 20.34 11.93
N VAL A 97 2.84 21.45 11.27
CA VAL A 97 4.19 22.04 11.21
C VAL A 97 4.71 22.37 12.61
N SER A 98 3.86 22.98 13.45
CA SER A 98 4.22 23.30 14.84
C SER A 98 4.55 22.05 15.68
N LYS A 99 3.90 20.90 15.46
CA LYS A 99 4.24 19.65 16.18
C LYS A 99 5.54 19.05 15.67
N VAL A 100 5.77 19.03 14.36
CA VAL A 100 7.02 18.53 13.76
C VAL A 100 8.20 19.36 14.24
N ASP A 101 8.13 20.68 14.16
CA ASP A 101 9.18 21.58 14.66
C ASP A 101 9.49 21.34 16.15
N LYS A 102 8.48 21.10 16.97
CA LYS A 102 8.67 20.79 18.39
C LYS A 102 9.37 19.46 18.62
N ILE A 103 9.05 18.43 17.82
CA ILE A 103 9.72 17.13 17.90
C ILE A 103 11.18 17.28 17.46
N GLU A 104 11.44 17.93 16.33
CA GLU A 104 12.79 18.13 15.79
C GLU A 104 13.68 18.93 16.73
N ASN A 105 13.11 19.88 17.45
CA ASN A 105 13.82 20.69 18.44
C ASN A 105 13.85 20.06 19.85
N GLY A 106 13.36 18.82 20.02
CA GLY A 106 13.33 18.11 21.31
C GLY A 106 12.35 18.67 22.34
N ASN A 107 11.42 19.54 21.93
CA ASN A 107 10.42 20.17 22.80
C ASN A 107 9.10 19.37 22.91
N LEU A 108 8.97 18.28 22.16
CA LEU A 108 7.82 17.40 22.17
C LEU A 108 8.29 15.98 21.81
N SER A 109 7.94 14.99 22.61
CA SER A 109 8.18 13.59 22.27
C SER A 109 7.19 13.08 21.21
N TYR A 110 7.54 11.98 20.55
CA TYR A 110 6.59 11.31 19.63
C TYR A 110 5.33 10.83 20.35
N ALA A 111 5.48 10.29 21.57
CA ALA A 111 4.36 9.83 22.38
C ALA A 111 3.36 10.96 22.69
N GLU A 112 3.85 12.11 23.11
CA GLU A 112 3.01 13.30 23.34
C GLU A 112 2.38 13.84 22.05
N ALA A 113 3.13 13.83 20.93
CA ALA A 113 2.61 14.28 19.65
C ALA A 113 1.47 13.41 19.13
N LEU A 114 1.50 12.12 19.46
CA LEU A 114 0.55 11.08 19.01
C LEU A 114 -0.46 10.68 20.09
N ASP A 115 -0.54 11.42 21.19
CA ASP A 115 -1.42 11.11 22.33
C ASP A 115 -2.91 10.98 21.94
N ASN A 116 -3.35 11.75 20.95
CA ASN A 116 -4.73 11.67 20.43
C ASN A 116 -4.89 10.73 19.22
N VAL A 117 -4.00 9.75 19.06
CA VAL A 117 -4.05 8.74 18.00
C VAL A 117 -3.99 7.36 18.64
N ALA A 118 -4.96 6.50 18.30
CA ALA A 118 -4.91 5.10 18.66
C ALA A 118 -4.13 4.28 17.62
N PHE A 119 -3.58 3.15 18.03
CA PHE A 119 -2.82 2.25 17.16
C PHE A 119 -3.24 0.80 17.41
N THR A 120 -3.38 0.05 16.33
CA THR A 120 -3.57 -1.41 16.42
C THR A 120 -2.76 -2.08 15.32
N GLY A 121 -2.18 -3.24 15.63
CA GLY A 121 -1.33 -3.91 14.65
C GLY A 121 -0.54 -5.08 15.17
N ASP A 122 0.46 -5.43 14.39
CA ASP A 122 1.37 -6.55 14.63
C ASP A 122 2.65 -6.12 15.38
N SER A 123 3.71 -6.92 15.22
CA SER A 123 5.01 -6.68 15.87
C SER A 123 5.61 -5.31 15.56
N GLN A 124 5.29 -4.72 14.43
CA GLN A 124 5.83 -3.41 14.04
C GLN A 124 5.22 -2.30 14.91
N ILE A 125 3.91 -2.35 15.15
CA ILE A 125 3.24 -1.42 16.07
C ILE A 125 3.66 -1.70 17.51
N ALA A 126 3.73 -2.97 17.92
CA ALA A 126 4.18 -3.35 19.27
C ALA A 126 5.61 -2.85 19.58
N ALA A 127 6.51 -2.88 18.59
CA ALA A 127 7.87 -2.38 18.75
C ALA A 127 7.94 -0.88 19.04
N LEU A 128 7.01 -0.06 18.53
CA LEU A 128 7.01 1.39 18.75
C LEU A 128 6.82 1.74 20.23
N ILE A 129 6.15 0.89 21.02
CA ILE A 129 6.05 1.03 22.47
C ILE A 129 7.44 0.83 23.10
N SER A 130 8.17 -0.22 22.70
CA SER A 130 9.50 -0.54 23.22
C SER A 130 10.53 0.54 22.93
N TYR A 131 10.30 1.33 21.88
CA TYR A 131 11.13 2.49 21.53
C TYR A 131 10.65 3.80 22.15
N ASN A 132 9.66 3.77 23.04
CA ASN A 132 9.04 4.96 23.66
C ASN A 132 8.50 5.98 22.64
N LEU A 133 8.05 5.50 21.49
CA LEU A 133 7.44 6.32 20.45
C LEU A 133 5.92 6.42 20.60
N LEU A 134 5.30 5.46 21.28
CA LEU A 134 3.86 5.41 21.55
C LEU A 134 3.60 5.06 23.01
N GLU A 135 2.55 5.66 23.57
CA GLU A 135 2.03 5.29 24.87
C GLU A 135 1.24 3.98 24.80
N GLN A 136 1.50 3.06 25.72
CA GLN A 136 0.82 1.76 25.82
C GLN A 136 -0.70 1.89 25.88
N SER A 137 -1.20 2.94 26.54
CA SER A 137 -2.64 3.23 26.67
C SER A 137 -3.35 3.41 25.34
N ASN A 138 -2.62 3.89 24.33
CA ASN A 138 -3.13 4.16 22.99
C ASN A 138 -2.98 2.98 22.01
N VAL A 139 -2.35 1.88 22.44
CA VAL A 139 -1.97 0.78 21.54
C VAL A 139 -2.64 -0.53 21.93
N GLU A 140 -3.18 -1.23 20.93
CA GLU A 140 -3.60 -2.63 21.01
C GLU A 140 -2.88 -3.41 19.90
N ALA A 141 -1.75 -4.03 20.23
CA ALA A 141 -0.91 -4.72 19.27
C ALA A 141 -0.21 -5.92 19.89
N LEU A 142 0.09 -6.93 19.06
CA LEU A 142 0.77 -8.15 19.49
C LEU A 142 1.75 -8.64 18.41
N VAL A 143 2.89 -9.15 18.83
CA VAL A 143 3.83 -9.83 17.93
C VAL A 143 3.16 -11.02 17.26
N GLY A 144 3.21 -11.09 15.92
CA GLY A 144 2.56 -12.13 15.15
C GLY A 144 1.06 -11.91 14.89
N ALA A 145 0.50 -10.78 15.33
CA ALA A 145 -0.92 -10.47 15.13
C ALA A 145 -1.32 -10.40 13.65
N SER A 146 -2.55 -10.83 13.39
CA SER A 146 -3.21 -10.82 12.09
C SER A 146 -4.62 -10.24 12.21
N ALA A 147 -5.42 -10.33 11.15
CA ALA A 147 -6.84 -9.97 11.21
C ALA A 147 -7.62 -10.78 12.26
N ASP A 148 -7.22 -12.01 12.54
CA ASP A 148 -7.84 -12.83 13.59
C ASP A 148 -7.65 -12.20 14.98
N TYR A 149 -6.47 -11.64 15.26
CA TYR A 149 -6.22 -10.89 16.49
C TYR A 149 -7.05 -9.61 16.55
N MET A 150 -7.15 -8.88 15.43
CA MET A 150 -8.01 -7.71 15.35
C MET A 150 -9.46 -8.05 15.69
N GLU A 151 -9.96 -9.20 15.24
CA GLU A 151 -11.30 -9.67 15.57
C GLU A 151 -11.43 -10.04 17.05
N GLU A 152 -10.48 -10.80 17.60
CA GLU A 152 -10.47 -11.17 19.03
C GLU A 152 -10.46 -9.94 19.95
N LYS A 153 -9.69 -8.91 19.60
CA LYS A 153 -9.51 -7.70 20.41
C LYS A 153 -10.39 -6.53 19.96
N PHE A 154 -11.36 -6.77 19.09
CA PHE A 154 -12.15 -5.73 18.44
C PHE A 154 -12.73 -4.70 19.43
N SER A 155 -13.36 -5.15 20.53
CA SER A 155 -13.94 -4.25 21.53
C SER A 155 -12.89 -3.37 22.24
N LEU A 156 -11.68 -3.89 22.48
CA LEU A 156 -10.58 -3.10 23.05
C LEU A 156 -10.07 -2.07 22.06
N ILE A 157 -9.97 -2.44 20.79
CA ILE A 157 -9.56 -1.53 19.72
C ILE A 157 -10.56 -0.38 19.59
N VAL A 158 -11.86 -0.69 19.58
CA VAL A 158 -12.94 0.31 19.59
C VAL A 158 -12.80 1.24 20.79
N ALA A 159 -12.61 0.69 21.99
CA ALA A 159 -12.46 1.49 23.20
C ALA A 159 -11.27 2.44 23.16
N LYS A 160 -10.13 1.98 22.61
CA LYS A 160 -8.94 2.83 22.42
C LYS A 160 -9.13 3.89 21.34
N ALA A 161 -9.91 3.60 20.30
CA ALA A 161 -10.15 4.54 19.18
C ALA A 161 -11.23 5.58 19.51
N THR A 162 -12.13 5.27 20.45
CA THR A 162 -13.24 6.16 20.82
C THR A 162 -12.71 7.50 21.35
N GLY A 163 -13.16 8.59 20.74
CA GLY A 163 -12.77 9.96 21.11
C GLY A 163 -11.38 10.38 20.65
N LYS A 164 -10.68 9.53 19.88
CA LYS A 164 -9.40 9.89 19.26
C LYS A 164 -9.60 10.56 17.89
N ASP A 165 -8.65 11.39 17.48
CA ASP A 165 -8.65 12.02 16.15
C ASP A 165 -8.47 10.99 15.04
N ALA A 166 -7.70 9.93 15.31
CA ALA A 166 -7.45 8.86 14.36
C ALA A 166 -7.11 7.54 15.05
N ILE A 167 -7.28 6.45 14.31
CA ILE A 167 -6.67 5.14 14.62
C ILE A 167 -5.84 4.68 13.41
N VAL A 168 -4.61 4.26 13.69
CA VAL A 168 -3.72 3.60 12.72
C VAL A 168 -3.90 2.09 12.86
N VAL A 169 -4.23 1.43 11.75
CA VAL A 169 -4.44 -0.01 11.67
C VAL A 169 -3.36 -0.61 10.77
N HIS A 170 -2.51 -1.46 11.34
CA HIS A 170 -1.35 -2.04 10.66
C HIS A 170 -1.30 -3.56 10.84
N TYR A 171 -1.93 -4.28 9.93
CA TYR A 171 -1.90 -5.74 9.85
C TYR A 171 -1.61 -6.15 8.41
N GLY A 172 -1.13 -7.37 8.22
CA GLY A 172 -1.03 -7.94 6.88
C GLY A 172 0.15 -8.87 6.71
N ILE A 173 1.35 -8.55 7.23
CA ILE A 173 2.54 -9.35 7.02
C ILE A 173 2.37 -10.79 7.52
N ASN A 174 1.70 -10.99 8.64
CA ASN A 174 1.44 -12.30 9.23
C ASN A 174 0.25 -13.04 8.59
N SER A 175 -0.40 -12.42 7.60
CA SER A 175 -1.54 -12.98 6.87
C SER A 175 -1.21 -13.29 5.40
N LEU A 176 0.05 -13.12 5.01
CA LEU A 176 0.49 -13.40 3.65
C LEU A 176 0.40 -14.89 3.36
N SER A 177 -0.14 -15.26 2.20
CA SER A 177 -0.27 -16.62 1.74
C SER A 177 0.05 -16.75 0.26
N ALA A 178 0.65 -17.86 -0.14
CA ALA A 178 0.85 -18.20 -1.56
C ALA A 178 -0.47 -18.56 -2.26
N SER A 179 -1.48 -19.03 -1.51
CA SER A 179 -2.80 -19.37 -2.06
C SER A 179 -3.60 -18.11 -2.38
N ALA A 180 -4.11 -18.00 -3.60
CA ALA A 180 -4.97 -16.90 -4.02
C ALA A 180 -6.29 -16.86 -3.22
N GLU A 181 -6.89 -18.03 -3.00
CA GLU A 181 -8.13 -18.19 -2.22
C GLU A 181 -7.96 -17.70 -0.77
N GLU A 182 -6.86 -18.10 -0.13
CA GLU A 182 -6.57 -17.67 1.24
C GLU A 182 -6.30 -16.15 1.32
N ARG A 183 -5.62 -15.57 0.32
CA ARG A 183 -5.44 -14.12 0.25
C ARG A 183 -6.77 -13.38 0.12
N GLU A 184 -7.66 -13.85 -0.74
CA GLU A 184 -8.98 -13.24 -0.92
C GLU A 184 -9.81 -13.33 0.37
N ARG A 185 -9.81 -14.49 1.03
CA ARG A 185 -10.47 -14.68 2.31
C ARG A 185 -9.95 -13.68 3.36
N ARG A 186 -8.63 -13.49 3.46
CA ARG A 186 -8.01 -12.56 4.41
C ARG A 186 -8.34 -11.10 4.08
N ILE A 187 -8.35 -10.72 2.81
CA ILE A 187 -8.74 -9.38 2.38
C ILE A 187 -10.20 -9.11 2.76
N ASN A 188 -11.10 -10.05 2.51
CA ASN A 188 -12.51 -9.90 2.84
C ASN A 188 -12.72 -9.76 4.35
N GLN A 189 -12.09 -10.61 5.17
CA GLN A 189 -12.11 -10.51 6.63
C GLN A 189 -11.62 -9.14 7.11
N TYR A 190 -10.49 -8.68 6.58
CA TYR A 190 -9.91 -7.40 6.98
C TYR A 190 -10.80 -6.22 6.59
N THR A 191 -11.38 -6.26 5.38
CA THR A 191 -12.31 -5.24 4.90
C THR A 191 -13.58 -5.17 5.76
N GLU A 192 -14.12 -6.31 6.16
CA GLU A 192 -15.27 -6.38 7.07
C GLU A 192 -14.93 -5.76 8.43
N LEU A 193 -13.78 -6.11 9.02
CA LEU A 193 -13.34 -5.56 10.30
C LEU A 193 -13.16 -4.05 10.26
N LEU A 194 -12.59 -3.51 9.17
CA LEU A 194 -12.45 -2.06 8.97
C LEU A 194 -13.82 -1.37 8.84
N SER A 195 -14.76 -2.00 8.15
CA SER A 195 -16.12 -1.49 7.99
C SER A 195 -16.86 -1.45 9.33
N ARG A 196 -16.75 -2.51 10.15
CA ARG A 196 -17.29 -2.58 11.51
C ARG A 196 -16.64 -1.51 12.40
N LEU A 197 -15.32 -1.38 12.36
CA LEU A 197 -14.61 -0.36 13.13
C LEU A 197 -15.10 1.05 12.77
N LYS A 198 -15.30 1.32 11.47
CA LYS A 198 -15.85 2.63 11.04
C LYS A 198 -17.26 2.89 11.55
N ALA A 199 -18.08 1.86 11.66
CA ALA A 199 -19.43 1.99 12.21
C ALA A 199 -19.41 2.29 13.71
N GLU A 200 -18.50 1.68 14.49
CA GLU A 200 -18.37 1.88 15.93
C GLU A 200 -17.73 3.21 16.32
N VAL A 201 -16.81 3.72 15.49
CA VAL A 201 -16.11 5.00 15.75
C VAL A 201 -16.25 5.95 14.55
N PRO A 202 -17.46 6.44 14.26
CA PRO A 202 -17.75 7.21 13.03
C PRO A 202 -16.96 8.51 12.95
N ASP A 203 -16.63 9.14 14.06
CA ASP A 203 -15.91 10.41 14.12
C ASP A 203 -14.38 10.25 14.11
N THR A 204 -13.89 9.03 14.38
CA THR A 204 -12.46 8.72 14.35
C THR A 204 -12.01 8.40 12.92
N ARG A 205 -10.95 9.02 12.46
CA ARG A 205 -10.35 8.71 11.16
C ARG A 205 -9.59 7.40 11.22
N ILE A 206 -9.92 6.46 10.34
CA ILE A 206 -9.18 5.21 10.20
C ILE A 206 -8.08 5.40 9.16
N ILE A 207 -6.84 5.11 9.54
CA ILE A 207 -5.65 5.14 8.68
C ILE A 207 -5.15 3.71 8.56
N VAL A 208 -5.30 3.11 7.39
CA VAL A 208 -4.76 1.78 7.10
C VAL A 208 -3.33 1.95 6.60
N SER A 209 -2.38 1.41 7.34
CA SER A 209 -0.98 1.39 6.95
C SER A 209 -0.70 0.17 6.08
N GLY A 210 -0.03 0.36 4.95
CA GLY A 210 0.40 -0.73 4.08
C GLY A 210 1.47 -1.60 4.74
N VAL A 211 1.55 -2.85 4.31
CA VAL A 211 2.62 -3.78 4.71
C VAL A 211 3.93 -3.32 4.07
N PHE A 212 4.99 -3.23 4.86
CA PHE A 212 6.31 -2.92 4.31
C PHE A 212 6.80 -4.03 3.37
N PRO A 213 7.50 -3.67 2.29
CA PRO A 213 8.14 -4.66 1.43
C PRO A 213 9.08 -5.54 2.26
N VAL A 214 8.91 -6.86 2.18
CA VAL A 214 9.84 -7.82 2.75
C VAL A 214 10.79 -8.32 1.66
N SER A 215 12.02 -8.64 2.02
CA SER A 215 12.98 -9.17 1.06
C SER A 215 12.57 -10.56 0.59
N ASP A 216 12.87 -10.90 -0.67
CA ASP A 216 12.57 -12.20 -1.28
C ASP A 216 13.20 -13.38 -0.48
N THR A 217 14.22 -13.12 0.32
CA THR A 217 14.87 -14.13 1.20
C THR A 217 13.98 -14.60 2.36
N ILE A 218 12.96 -13.86 2.75
CA ILE A 218 12.03 -14.26 3.82
C ILE A 218 10.95 -15.22 3.30
N TYR A 219 10.68 -15.22 1.98
CA TYR A 219 9.66 -16.08 1.38
C TYR A 219 10.16 -17.49 1.01
N ASN A 220 11.46 -17.74 1.03
CA ASN A 220 12.06 -19.00 0.56
C ASN A 220 12.58 -19.91 1.68
N ASN A 221 12.18 -19.67 2.93
CA ASN A 221 12.48 -20.54 4.06
C ASN A 221 11.15 -21.14 4.62
#